data_d2dcfdde28dd50fe394ecc3049205af6
#
_entry.id   d2dcfdde28dd50fe394ecc3049205af6
#
_cell.length_a   1.000
_cell.length_b   1.000
_cell.length_c   1.000
_cell.angle_alpha   90.00
_cell.angle_beta   90.00
_cell.angle_gamma   90.00
#
_symmetry.space_group_name_H-M   'P 1'
#
loop_
_entity.id
_entity.type
_entity.pdbx_description
1 polymer ?
#
loop_
_entity_poly.entity_id
_entity_poly.type
_entity_poly.pdbx_seq_one_letter_code
_entity_poly.pdbx_strand_id
1 'polypeptide(L)' 'MNTKKLTSVKVEEDLLQEFKEQCVRYKFSLQKLVDRAIFLYLTEEDFKQKLHNQTNIKLK' A
#
# COMPACT_ATOMS: atom_id res chain seq x y z
N MET A 1 -2.09 -18.24 -15.12
CA MET A 1 -0.96 -18.52 -14.26
C MET A 1 -0.40 -17.25 -13.63
N ASN A 2 -0.17 -17.29 -12.34
CA ASN A 2 0.34 -16.12 -11.65
C ASN A 2 1.84 -16.17 -11.50
N THR A 3 2.50 -15.18 -12.07
CA THR A 3 3.92 -15.04 -11.89
C THR A 3 4.17 -13.81 -11.04
N LYS A 4 4.78 -14.00 -9.90
CA LYS A 4 5.11 -12.90 -9.02
C LYS A 4 6.50 -12.39 -9.35
N LYS A 5 6.63 -11.08 -9.43
CA LYS A 5 7.92 -10.46 -9.66
C LYS A 5 8.35 -9.72 -8.41
N LEU A 6 9.64 -9.78 -8.13
CA LEU A 6 10.20 -9.05 -7.02
C LEU A 6 10.39 -7.58 -7.42
N THR A 7 9.82 -6.71 -6.62
CA THR A 7 9.90 -5.28 -6.87
C THR A 7 10.36 -4.58 -5.59
N SER A 8 11.27 -3.65 -5.70
CA SER A 8 11.75 -2.89 -4.55
C SER A 8 11.19 -1.49 -4.57
N VAL A 9 10.71 -1.03 -3.42
CA VAL A 9 10.25 0.35 -3.27
C VAL A 9 10.75 0.89 -1.95
N LYS A 10 10.89 2.21 -1.87
CA LYS A 10 11.23 2.88 -0.63
C LYS A 10 9.96 3.44 -0.03
N VAL A 11 9.77 3.27 1.25
CA VAL A 11 8.58 3.71 1.95
C VAL A 11 8.99 4.67 3.05
N GLU A 12 8.19 5.71 3.28
CA GLU A 12 8.41 6.61 4.40
C GLU A 12 8.49 5.81 5.69
N GLU A 13 9.51 6.08 6.48
CA GLU A 13 9.81 5.28 7.66
C GLU A 13 8.67 5.25 8.66
N ASP A 14 8.08 6.42 8.93
CA ASP A 14 6.98 6.50 9.88
C ASP A 14 5.75 5.73 9.41
N LEU A 15 5.45 5.82 8.13
CA LEU A 15 4.33 5.09 7.55
C LEU A 15 4.56 3.58 7.64
N LEU A 16 5.78 3.15 7.34
CA LEU A 16 6.10 1.74 7.38
C LEU A 16 5.99 1.19 8.79
N GLN A 17 6.48 1.96 9.78
CA GLN A 17 6.43 1.54 11.17
C GLN A 17 4.98 1.34 11.64
N GLU A 18 4.13 2.33 11.37
CA GLU A 18 2.72 2.24 11.75
C GLU A 18 2.04 1.08 11.01
N PHE A 19 2.39 0.90 9.75
CA PHE A 19 1.80 -0.18 8.98
C PHE A 19 2.19 -1.55 9.53
N LYS A 20 3.45 -1.70 9.95
CA LYS A 20 3.91 -2.97 10.52
C LYS A 20 3.14 -3.33 11.79
N GLU A 21 2.80 -2.33 12.59
CA GLU A 21 1.98 -2.56 13.79
C GLU A 21 0.60 -3.06 13.41
N GLN A 22 0.02 -2.49 12.36
CA GLN A 22 -1.29 -2.94 11.87
C GLN A 22 -1.21 -4.37 11.32
N CYS A 23 -0.09 -4.70 10.70
CA CYS A 23 0.10 -6.04 10.14
C CYS A 23 0.04 -7.10 11.25
N VAL A 24 0.64 -6.81 12.39
CA VAL A 24 0.61 -7.74 13.52
C VAL A 24 -0.82 -7.88 14.04
N ARG A 25 -1.52 -6.76 14.17
CA ARG A 25 -2.86 -6.75 14.75
C ARG A 25 -3.88 -7.49 13.87
N TYR A 26 -3.77 -7.32 12.56
CA TYR A 26 -4.79 -7.84 11.64
C TYR A 26 -4.28 -8.97 10.74
N LYS A 27 -3.10 -9.49 11.01
CA LYS A 27 -2.50 -10.57 10.22
C LYS A 27 -2.46 -10.22 8.74
N PHE A 28 -2.05 -9.01 8.48
CA PHE A 28 -1.95 -8.47 7.13
C PHE A 28 -0.46 -8.42 6.74
N SER A 29 -0.15 -8.12 5.48
CA SER A 29 1.24 -8.03 5.04
C SER A 29 1.40 -6.96 3.99
N LEU A 30 2.64 -6.52 3.79
CA LEU A 30 2.95 -5.55 2.74
C LEU A 30 2.61 -6.12 1.37
N GLN A 31 2.87 -7.40 1.17
CA GLN A 31 2.54 -8.07 -0.09
C GLN A 31 1.05 -7.98 -0.40
N LYS A 32 0.22 -8.25 0.59
CA LYS A 32 -1.22 -8.14 0.41
C LYS A 32 -1.65 -6.71 0.12
N LEU A 33 -1.06 -5.76 0.84
CA LEU A 33 -1.38 -4.36 0.60
C LEU A 33 -1.06 -3.95 -0.82
N VAL A 34 0.13 -4.29 -1.30
CA VAL A 34 0.57 -3.90 -2.64
C VAL A 34 -0.33 -4.50 -3.70
N ASP A 35 -0.56 -5.80 -3.62
CA ASP A 35 -1.42 -6.48 -4.60
C ASP A 35 -2.83 -5.90 -4.64
N ARG A 36 -3.41 -5.72 -3.45
CA ARG A 36 -4.78 -5.23 -3.37
C ARG A 36 -4.90 -3.76 -3.75
N ALA A 37 -3.90 -2.97 -3.38
CA ALA A 37 -3.91 -1.55 -3.72
C ALA A 37 -3.79 -1.35 -5.23
N ILE A 38 -2.93 -2.13 -5.87
CA ILE A 38 -2.79 -2.04 -7.32
C ILE A 38 -4.10 -2.46 -8.00
N PHE A 39 -4.72 -3.52 -7.50
CA PHE A 39 -6.00 -3.97 -8.05
C PHE A 39 -7.06 -2.88 -7.94
N LEU A 40 -7.18 -2.27 -6.76
CA LEU A 40 -8.15 -1.20 -6.55
C LEU A 40 -7.84 0.03 -7.38
N TYR A 41 -6.57 0.34 -7.54
CA TYR A 41 -6.14 1.47 -8.37
C TYR A 41 -6.62 1.28 -9.81
N LEU A 42 -6.56 0.07 -10.30
CA LEU A 42 -6.92 -0.22 -11.68
C LEU A 42 -8.42 -0.40 -11.89
N THR A 43 -9.15 -0.73 -10.85
CA THR A 43 -10.58 -1.04 -10.98
C THR A 43 -11.52 -0.02 -10.33
N GLU A 44 -11.02 0.79 -9.39
CA GLU A 44 -11.85 1.74 -8.65
C GLU A 44 -11.38 3.16 -8.94
N GLU A 45 -12.14 3.88 -9.73
CA GLU A 45 -11.77 5.24 -10.12
C GLU A 45 -11.63 6.17 -8.91
N ASP A 46 -12.50 6.05 -7.94
CA ASP A 46 -12.45 6.89 -6.73
C ASP A 46 -11.16 6.65 -5.95
N PHE A 47 -10.76 5.41 -5.83
CA PHE A 47 -9.53 5.06 -5.13
C PHE A 47 -8.31 5.64 -5.85
N LYS A 48 -8.30 5.51 -7.16
CA LYS A 48 -7.23 6.04 -8.00
C LYS A 48 -7.11 7.55 -7.83
N GLN A 49 -8.23 8.26 -7.90
CA GLN A 49 -8.22 9.72 -7.75
C GLN A 49 -7.75 10.14 -6.36
N LYS A 50 -8.18 9.41 -5.35
CA LYS A 50 -7.76 9.70 -4.00
C LYS A 50 -6.25 9.56 -3.85
N LEU A 51 -5.67 8.52 -4.44
CA LEU A 51 -4.22 8.32 -4.40
C LEU A 51 -3.48 9.42 -5.15
N HIS A 52 -3.98 9.80 -6.33
CA HIS A 52 -3.33 10.85 -7.11
C HIS A 52 -3.35 12.19 -6.38
N ASN A 53 -4.38 12.44 -5.61
CA ASN A 53 -4.52 13.71 -4.89
C ASN A 53 -3.82 13.71 -3.54
N GLN A 54 -3.38 12.56 -3.09
CA GLN A 54 -2.74 12.44 -1.78
C GLN A 54 -1.25 12.74 -1.91
N THR A 55 -0.87 13.96 -1.63
CA THR A 55 0.54 14.37 -1.77
C THR A 55 1.25 14.53 -0.44
N ASN A 56 0.50 14.79 0.63
CA ASN A 56 1.09 14.89 1.96
C ASN A 56 1.01 13.54 2.65
N ILE A 57 2.13 12.85 2.73
CA ILE A 57 2.18 11.50 3.28
C ILE A 57 2.83 11.45 4.66
N LYS A 58 2.95 12.59 5.32
CA LYS A 58 3.51 12.61 6.66
C LYS A 58 2.40 12.44 7.69
N LEU A 59 2.66 11.58 8.66
CA LEU A 59 1.66 11.29 9.69
C LEU A 59 1.55 12.43 10.71
N LYS A 60 2.59 13.23 10.84
CA LYS A 60 2.60 14.33 11.82
C LYS A 60 3.09 15.61 11.20
#